data_5a4f06a45ae66447b1378fc52cb1a1e5
#
_entry.id   5a4f06a45ae66447b1378fc52cb1a1e5
#
_cell.length_a   1.000
_cell.length_b   1.000
_cell.length_c   1.000
_cell.angle_alpha   90.00
_cell.angle_beta   90.00
_cell.angle_gamma   90.00
#
_symmetry.space_group_name_H-M   'P 1'
#
loop_
_entity.id
_entity.type
_entity.pdbx_description
1 polymer ?
#
loop_
_entity_poly.entity_id
_entity_poly.type
_entity_poly.pdbx_seq_one_letter_code
_entity_poly.pdbx_strand_id
1 'polypeptide(L)'
;MIQFVNELVYLKMNLTINNDIRNLIPSFDVIAYQIDFASDYDAMSKSNLVDQLLNKIYIEYPKKYSYDNITKIEKLKHTRDGYKKMGKDPSHTRPASEALLRRVIKLGNLYRLGDVIDLGNILSLETLRSVCVVDFDKLQGDVEIRLGKVTDNYEGINRGIINVSNIPVYTDNIGPFGCPTSDTARTMVTSSTKSILVMIICFDESDKEIDENKLIELYQANTKIINMKKIR
;
A
#
# COMPACT_ATOMS: atom_id res chain seq x y z
N MET A 1 -21.19 34.92 -26.96
CA MET A 1 -19.98 34.61 -26.18
C MET A 1 -20.38 33.47 -25.22
N ILE A 2 -20.18 32.22 -25.67
CA ILE A 2 -20.58 31.01 -24.91
C ILE A 2 -19.37 30.60 -24.10
N GLN A 3 -19.44 30.78 -22.77
CA GLN A 3 -18.46 30.23 -21.83
C GLN A 3 -18.67 28.71 -21.80
N PHE A 4 -17.74 27.96 -22.38
CA PHE A 4 -17.59 26.54 -22.10
C PHE A 4 -16.96 26.40 -20.71
N VAL A 5 -17.75 26.13 -19.70
CA VAL A 5 -17.28 25.63 -18.42
C VAL A 5 -16.90 24.16 -18.68
N ASN A 6 -15.61 23.87 -18.75
CA ASN A 6 -15.10 22.51 -18.71
C ASN A 6 -15.39 21.95 -17.32
N GLU A 7 -16.55 21.34 -17.11
CA GLU A 7 -16.73 20.38 -16.04
C GLU A 7 -15.88 19.14 -16.39
N LEU A 8 -14.69 19.08 -15.82
CA LEU A 8 -13.96 17.83 -15.72
C LEU A 8 -14.86 16.84 -14.94
N VAL A 9 -15.51 15.96 -15.67
CA VAL A 9 -16.20 14.81 -15.10
C VAL A 9 -15.10 13.94 -14.49
N TYR A 10 -14.82 14.15 -13.21
CA TYR A 10 -14.02 13.21 -12.44
C TYR A 10 -14.76 11.88 -12.42
N LEU A 11 -14.40 10.96 -13.29
CA LEU A 11 -14.89 9.59 -13.25
C LEU A 11 -14.56 9.05 -11.84
N LYS A 12 -15.62 8.82 -11.06
CA LYS A 12 -15.50 8.34 -9.68
C LYS A 12 -15.04 6.88 -9.76
N MET A 13 -13.74 6.63 -9.53
CA MET A 13 -13.23 5.28 -9.37
C MET A 13 -13.90 4.61 -8.17
N ASN A 14 -14.42 3.41 -8.36
CA ASN A 14 -14.93 2.58 -7.27
C ASN A 14 -13.88 1.54 -6.91
N LEU A 15 -13.77 1.23 -5.60
CA LEU A 15 -12.96 0.13 -5.10
C LEU A 15 -13.85 -0.91 -4.44
N THR A 16 -13.82 -2.12 -4.97
CA THR A 16 -14.62 -3.25 -4.51
C THR A 16 -13.73 -4.39 -4.00
N ILE A 17 -14.27 -5.17 -3.06
CA ILE A 17 -13.64 -6.41 -2.58
C ILE A 17 -14.55 -7.56 -2.98
N ASN A 18 -13.99 -8.50 -3.74
CA ASN A 18 -14.72 -9.67 -4.21
C ASN A 18 -15.08 -10.61 -3.05
N ASN A 19 -16.21 -11.29 -3.20
CA ASN A 19 -16.70 -12.24 -2.19
C ASN A 19 -15.80 -13.46 -2.04
N ASP A 20 -14.96 -13.78 -3.00
CA ASP A 20 -13.99 -14.87 -2.89
C ASP A 20 -13.01 -14.67 -1.71
N ILE A 21 -12.61 -13.41 -1.44
CA ILE A 21 -11.81 -13.07 -0.25
C ILE A 21 -12.68 -13.03 1.01
N ARG A 22 -13.85 -12.37 0.95
CA ARG A 22 -14.72 -12.17 2.11
C ARG A 22 -15.26 -13.49 2.68
N ASN A 23 -15.50 -14.48 1.81
CA ASN A 23 -15.92 -15.81 2.24
C ASN A 23 -14.82 -16.55 3.05
N LEU A 24 -13.54 -16.27 2.77
CA LEU A 24 -12.43 -16.87 3.51
C LEU A 24 -12.04 -16.04 4.74
N ILE A 25 -12.15 -14.72 4.63
CA ILE A 25 -11.77 -13.77 5.68
C ILE A 25 -12.85 -12.69 5.75
N PRO A 26 -13.93 -12.88 6.53
CA PRO A 26 -15.03 -11.92 6.65
C PRO A 26 -14.58 -10.52 7.13
N SER A 27 -13.52 -10.46 7.93
CA SER A 27 -12.92 -9.22 8.45
C SER A 27 -12.01 -8.49 7.44
N PHE A 28 -11.78 -9.07 6.25
CA PHE A 28 -10.90 -8.44 5.27
C PHE A 28 -11.50 -7.13 4.74
N ASP A 29 -10.70 -6.08 4.82
CA ASP A 29 -11.09 -4.75 4.32
C ASP A 29 -9.88 -3.96 3.82
N VAL A 30 -10.13 -2.79 3.24
CA VAL A 30 -9.12 -1.88 2.74
C VAL A 30 -9.52 -0.44 3.08
N ILE A 31 -8.59 0.33 3.60
CA ILE A 31 -8.70 1.78 3.72
C ILE A 31 -8.00 2.37 2.49
N ALA A 32 -8.71 3.15 1.68
CA ALA A 32 -8.20 3.64 0.41
C ALA A 32 -8.44 5.14 0.21
N TYR A 33 -7.38 5.85 -0.16
CA TYR A 33 -7.40 7.29 -0.45
C TYR A 33 -6.76 7.60 -1.79
N GLN A 34 -7.40 8.47 -2.56
CA GLN A 34 -6.77 9.20 -3.63
C GLN A 34 -6.17 10.48 -3.04
N ILE A 35 -4.92 10.76 -3.39
CA ILE A 35 -4.19 11.95 -2.93
C ILE A 35 -3.60 12.66 -4.15
N ASP A 36 -4.00 13.91 -4.35
CA ASP A 36 -3.52 14.74 -5.45
C ASP A 36 -2.53 15.77 -4.93
N PHE A 37 -1.42 15.94 -5.64
CA PHE A 37 -0.32 16.84 -5.28
C PHE A 37 -0.30 18.10 -6.11
N ALA A 38 0.29 19.15 -5.56
CA ALA A 38 0.57 20.39 -6.30
C ALA A 38 1.42 20.11 -7.54
N SER A 39 1.20 20.88 -8.60
CA SER A 39 1.86 20.68 -9.91
C SER A 39 3.38 20.76 -9.85
N ASP A 40 3.93 21.54 -8.91
CA ASP A 40 5.36 21.71 -8.65
C ASP A 40 5.94 20.64 -7.70
N TYR A 41 5.11 19.76 -7.15
CA TYR A 41 5.59 18.69 -6.24
C TYR A 41 6.20 17.53 -7.02
N ASP A 42 7.41 17.15 -6.62
CA ASP A 42 8.07 15.92 -7.09
C ASP A 42 7.81 14.79 -6.11
N ALA A 43 7.03 13.79 -6.53
CA ALA A 43 6.68 12.62 -5.71
C ALA A 43 7.89 11.75 -5.33
N MET A 44 9.01 11.88 -6.07
CA MET A 44 10.26 11.17 -5.80
C MET A 44 11.30 12.03 -5.07
N SER A 45 10.92 13.24 -4.61
CA SER A 45 11.78 14.08 -3.76
C SER A 45 12.22 13.33 -2.50
N LYS A 46 13.33 13.78 -1.91
CA LYS A 46 13.88 13.18 -0.67
C LYS A 46 14.11 14.29 0.35
N SER A 47 13.09 14.55 1.15
CA SER A 47 13.10 15.60 2.17
C SER A 47 13.74 15.15 3.47
N ASN A 48 14.32 16.11 4.19
CA ASN A 48 14.84 15.88 5.53
C ASN A 48 13.75 15.49 6.55
N LEU A 49 12.48 15.88 6.30
CA LEU A 49 11.37 15.51 7.19
C LEU A 49 11.15 13.99 7.17
N VAL A 50 11.10 13.39 5.99
CA VAL A 50 10.94 11.94 5.84
C VAL A 50 12.18 11.20 6.35
N ASP A 51 13.39 11.76 6.16
CA ASP A 51 14.61 11.19 6.76
C ASP A 51 14.55 11.15 8.29
N GLN A 52 14.03 12.20 8.94
CA GLN A 52 13.87 12.23 10.40
C GLN A 52 12.87 11.17 10.88
N LEU A 53 11.75 10.97 10.19
CA LEU A 53 10.77 9.92 10.50
C LEU A 53 11.39 8.52 10.38
N LEU A 54 12.09 8.26 9.30
CA LEU A 54 12.80 6.99 9.10
C LEU A 54 13.87 6.75 10.17
N ASN A 55 14.68 7.76 10.48
CA ASN A 55 15.71 7.65 11.52
C ASN A 55 15.13 7.34 12.89
N LYS A 56 13.98 7.93 13.25
CA LYS A 56 13.27 7.58 14.47
C LYS A 56 12.89 6.10 14.49
N ILE A 57 12.31 5.60 13.40
CA ILE A 57 11.96 4.18 13.24
C ILE A 57 13.19 3.28 13.37
N TYR A 58 14.31 3.64 12.73
CA TYR A 58 15.56 2.85 12.78
C TYR A 58 16.16 2.74 14.19
N ILE A 59 15.96 3.76 15.03
CA ILE A 59 16.44 3.77 16.42
C ILE A 59 15.46 3.03 17.36
N GLU A 60 14.16 3.22 17.19
CA GLU A 60 13.13 2.75 18.12
C GLU A 60 12.72 1.29 17.87
N TYR A 61 12.55 0.89 16.59
CA TYR A 61 11.97 -0.41 16.26
C TYR A 61 12.83 -1.61 16.63
N PRO A 62 14.17 -1.59 16.48
CA PRO A 62 15.02 -2.68 17.00
C PRO A 62 14.97 -2.86 18.52
N LYS A 63 14.57 -1.81 19.26
CA LYS A 63 14.37 -1.88 20.72
C LYS A 63 12.97 -2.38 21.07
N LYS A 64 11.97 -2.06 20.23
CA LYS A 64 10.55 -2.39 20.46
C LYS A 64 10.21 -3.81 20.02
N TYR A 65 10.80 -4.30 18.95
CA TYR A 65 10.46 -5.57 18.32
C TYR A 65 11.66 -6.52 18.29
N SER A 66 11.46 -7.76 18.73
CA SER A 66 12.42 -8.84 18.55
C SER A 66 12.21 -9.56 17.21
N TYR A 67 13.29 -9.84 16.48
CA TYR A 67 13.25 -10.54 15.19
C TYR A 67 12.52 -11.90 15.26
N ASP A 68 12.74 -12.65 16.35
CA ASP A 68 12.16 -13.99 16.55
C ASP A 68 10.66 -13.95 16.88
N ASN A 69 10.15 -12.82 17.35
CA ASN A 69 8.77 -12.65 17.75
C ASN A 69 7.90 -11.91 16.72
N ILE A 70 8.46 -11.48 15.58
CA ILE A 70 7.72 -10.71 14.56
C ILE A 70 6.42 -11.40 14.14
N THR A 71 6.45 -12.72 13.93
CA THR A 71 5.29 -13.49 13.49
C THR A 71 4.20 -13.65 14.56
N LYS A 72 4.51 -13.28 15.82
CA LYS A 72 3.58 -13.30 16.95
C LYS A 72 2.87 -11.96 17.15
N ILE A 73 3.32 -10.90 16.48
CA ILE A 73 2.66 -9.58 16.53
C ILE A 73 1.29 -9.73 15.91
N GLU A 74 0.24 -9.32 16.62
CA GLU A 74 -1.15 -9.64 16.32
C GLU A 74 -1.55 -9.32 14.88
N LYS A 75 -1.36 -8.08 14.42
CA LYS A 75 -1.70 -7.67 13.04
C LYS A 75 -0.94 -8.46 11.97
N LEU A 76 0.36 -8.74 12.20
CA LEU A 76 1.16 -9.57 11.29
C LEU A 76 0.71 -11.03 11.32
N LYS A 77 0.33 -11.54 12.50
CA LYS A 77 -0.24 -12.87 12.64
C LYS A 77 -1.56 -12.98 11.87
N HIS A 78 -2.47 -12.04 12.00
CA HIS A 78 -3.74 -12.02 11.24
C HIS A 78 -3.50 -12.05 9.72
N THR A 79 -2.56 -11.26 9.23
CA THR A 79 -2.16 -11.29 7.81
C THR A 79 -1.63 -12.67 7.40
N ARG A 80 -0.75 -13.27 8.19
CA ARG A 80 -0.19 -14.62 7.94
C ARG A 80 -1.26 -15.69 7.97
N ASP A 81 -2.17 -15.63 8.94
CA ASP A 81 -3.26 -16.60 9.07
C ASP A 81 -4.27 -16.44 7.91
N GLY A 82 -4.49 -15.21 7.44
CA GLY A 82 -5.24 -14.92 6.21
C GLY A 82 -4.62 -15.59 4.98
N TYR A 83 -3.31 -15.46 4.80
CA TYR A 83 -2.60 -16.13 3.70
C TYR A 83 -2.76 -17.66 3.75
N LYS A 84 -2.61 -18.26 4.94
CA LYS A 84 -2.82 -19.71 5.11
C LYS A 84 -4.25 -20.13 4.78
N LYS A 85 -5.27 -19.35 5.19
CA LYS A 85 -6.67 -19.61 4.86
C LYS A 85 -6.92 -19.57 3.34
N MET A 86 -6.19 -18.72 2.63
CA MET A 86 -6.21 -18.65 1.17
C MET A 86 -5.38 -19.73 0.47
N GLY A 87 -4.70 -20.61 1.23
CA GLY A 87 -3.84 -21.68 0.69
C GLY A 87 -2.43 -21.25 0.32
N LYS A 88 -1.95 -20.10 0.84
CA LYS A 88 -0.60 -19.57 0.58
C LYS A 88 0.29 -19.66 1.81
N ASP A 89 1.52 -20.14 1.64
CA ASP A 89 2.52 -20.11 2.72
C ASP A 89 3.15 -18.71 2.87
N PRO A 90 2.88 -17.99 3.98
CA PRO A 90 3.44 -16.67 4.21
C PRO A 90 4.95 -16.67 4.52
N SER A 91 5.58 -17.82 4.68
CA SER A 91 7.02 -17.93 4.86
C SER A 91 7.77 -17.80 3.53
N HIS A 92 7.17 -18.30 2.45
CA HIS A 92 7.68 -18.18 1.08
C HIS A 92 7.15 -16.92 0.38
N THR A 93 5.87 -16.57 0.60
CA THR A 93 5.25 -15.35 0.05
C THR A 93 5.00 -14.37 1.20
N ARG A 94 6.03 -13.61 1.56
CA ARG A 94 5.96 -12.75 2.74
C ARG A 94 5.23 -11.44 2.45
N PRO A 95 4.26 -11.03 3.30
CA PRO A 95 3.65 -9.72 3.22
C PRO A 95 4.67 -8.59 3.37
N ALA A 96 4.45 -7.46 2.69
CA ALA A 96 5.39 -6.33 2.67
C ALA A 96 5.62 -5.75 4.07
N SER A 97 4.58 -5.63 4.91
CA SER A 97 4.71 -5.14 6.28
C SER A 97 5.68 -5.97 7.13
N GLU A 98 5.59 -7.30 7.05
CA GLU A 98 6.53 -8.18 7.73
C GLU A 98 7.95 -8.06 7.14
N ALA A 99 8.07 -7.96 5.82
CA ALA A 99 9.36 -7.83 5.16
C ALA A 99 10.08 -6.53 5.55
N LEU A 100 9.35 -5.41 5.58
CA LEU A 100 9.87 -4.11 5.99
C LEU A 100 10.32 -4.13 7.46
N LEU A 101 9.49 -4.65 8.37
CA LEU A 101 9.84 -4.72 9.79
C LEU A 101 11.08 -5.58 10.03
N ARG A 102 11.15 -6.76 9.39
CA ARG A 102 12.34 -7.63 9.46
C ARG A 102 13.61 -6.93 8.97
N ARG A 103 13.47 -6.16 7.88
CA ARG A 103 14.60 -5.42 7.32
C ARG A 103 15.09 -4.34 8.29
N VAL A 104 14.19 -3.55 8.86
CA VAL A 104 14.53 -2.50 9.83
C VAL A 104 15.24 -3.11 11.06
N ILE A 105 14.70 -4.19 11.62
CA ILE A 105 15.30 -4.83 12.81
C ILE A 105 16.66 -5.43 12.49
N LYS A 106 16.83 -6.06 11.32
CA LYS A 106 18.07 -6.77 10.96
C LYS A 106 19.16 -5.84 10.45
N LEU A 107 18.80 -4.84 9.61
CA LEU A 107 19.75 -3.99 8.89
C LEU A 107 19.78 -2.56 9.40
N GLY A 108 18.82 -2.14 10.22
CA GLY A 108 18.73 -0.77 10.74
C GLY A 108 18.37 0.29 9.72
N ASN A 109 17.97 -0.09 8.50
CA ASN A 109 17.62 0.87 7.45
C ASN A 109 16.69 0.30 6.37
N LEU A 110 16.07 1.21 5.60
CA LEU A 110 15.42 0.94 4.32
C LEU A 110 16.12 1.72 3.21
N TYR A 111 15.94 1.31 1.96
CA TYR A 111 16.37 2.13 0.83
C TYR A 111 15.44 3.35 0.69
N ARG A 112 16.02 4.53 0.50
CA ARG A 112 15.28 5.75 0.15
C ARG A 112 14.88 5.68 -1.31
N LEU A 113 13.57 5.62 -1.56
CA LEU A 113 12.99 5.54 -2.90
C LEU A 113 12.48 6.90 -3.38
N GLY A 114 11.85 7.66 -2.52
CA GLY A 114 11.23 8.95 -2.71
C GLY A 114 10.17 9.15 -1.63
N ASP A 115 9.92 10.40 -1.24
CA ASP A 115 9.08 10.72 -0.08
C ASP A 115 7.73 10.03 -0.10
N VAL A 116 7.04 10.04 -1.23
CA VAL A 116 5.70 9.44 -1.36
C VAL A 116 5.71 7.92 -1.08
N ILE A 117 6.70 7.21 -1.62
CA ILE A 117 6.84 5.75 -1.38
C ILE A 117 7.34 5.47 0.04
N ASP A 118 8.29 6.28 0.53
CA ASP A 118 8.85 6.10 1.86
C ASP A 118 7.81 6.38 2.95
N LEU A 119 6.88 7.33 2.73
CA LEU A 119 5.72 7.53 3.60
C LEU A 119 4.80 6.30 3.61
N GLY A 120 4.59 5.64 2.47
CA GLY A 120 3.89 4.35 2.41
C GLY A 120 4.61 3.25 3.21
N ASN A 121 5.94 3.18 3.15
CA ASN A 121 6.74 2.26 3.95
C ASN A 121 6.68 2.58 5.47
N ILE A 122 6.73 3.87 5.84
CA ILE A 122 6.55 4.34 7.22
C ILE A 122 5.17 3.95 7.73
N LEU A 123 4.12 4.25 6.94
CA LEU A 123 2.75 3.89 7.28
C LEU A 123 2.60 2.38 7.48
N SER A 124 3.21 1.57 6.61
CA SER A 124 3.21 0.12 6.73
C SER A 124 3.90 -0.38 8.02
N LEU A 125 4.97 0.28 8.44
CA LEU A 125 5.67 -0.03 9.69
C LEU A 125 4.87 0.41 10.93
N GLU A 126 4.24 1.58 10.89
CA GLU A 126 3.47 2.11 12.02
C GLU A 126 2.15 1.38 12.24
N THR A 127 1.49 0.97 11.15
CA THR A 127 0.24 0.22 11.20
C THR A 127 0.44 -1.29 11.29
N LEU A 128 1.63 -1.80 10.95
CA LEU A 128 1.94 -3.23 10.79
C LEU A 128 1.04 -3.91 9.75
N ARG A 129 0.54 -3.14 8.78
CA ARG A 129 -0.27 -3.59 7.64
C ARG A 129 0.48 -3.36 6.34
N SER A 130 0.24 -4.19 5.34
CA SER A 130 0.77 -3.93 4.00
C SER A 130 0.10 -2.69 3.41
N VAL A 131 0.91 -1.79 2.86
CA VAL A 131 0.46 -0.56 2.21
C VAL A 131 0.85 -0.61 0.74
N CYS A 132 -0.10 -0.31 -0.14
CA CYS A 132 0.11 -0.11 -1.56
C CYS A 132 0.13 1.38 -1.86
N VAL A 133 1.09 1.85 -2.65
CA VAL A 133 1.18 3.23 -3.13
C VAL A 133 1.48 3.19 -4.61
N VAL A 134 0.50 3.57 -5.43
CA VAL A 134 0.60 3.53 -6.90
C VAL A 134 0.18 4.85 -7.52
N ASP A 135 0.67 5.10 -8.71
CA ASP A 135 0.29 6.23 -9.56
C ASP A 135 -1.17 6.04 -9.99
N PHE A 136 -2.05 6.93 -9.52
CA PHE A 136 -3.48 6.86 -9.77
C PHE A 136 -3.81 7.04 -11.25
N ASP A 137 -3.09 7.91 -11.95
CA ASP A 137 -3.35 8.22 -13.36
C ASP A 137 -2.98 7.06 -14.31
N LYS A 138 -2.26 6.06 -13.80
CA LYS A 138 -1.95 4.82 -14.55
C LYS A 138 -2.96 3.70 -14.36
N LEU A 139 -3.95 3.90 -13.48
CA LEU A 139 -5.06 2.97 -13.30
C LEU A 139 -6.13 3.21 -14.36
N GLN A 140 -6.80 2.14 -14.80
CA GLN A 140 -7.88 2.24 -15.78
C GLN A 140 -9.17 1.63 -15.22
N GLY A 141 -10.19 2.50 -15.07
CA GLY A 141 -11.52 2.10 -14.58
C GLY A 141 -11.55 1.83 -13.08
N ASP A 142 -12.46 0.95 -12.67
CA ASP A 142 -12.65 0.59 -11.27
C ASP A 142 -11.58 -0.36 -10.77
N VAL A 143 -11.33 -0.35 -9.47
CA VAL A 143 -10.40 -1.26 -8.79
C VAL A 143 -11.19 -2.39 -8.13
N GLU A 144 -10.81 -3.62 -8.41
CA GLU A 144 -11.29 -4.80 -7.69
C GLU A 144 -10.14 -5.47 -6.95
N ILE A 145 -10.38 -5.81 -5.67
CA ILE A 145 -9.51 -6.67 -4.90
C ILE A 145 -10.15 -8.04 -4.81
N ARG A 146 -9.49 -9.02 -5.38
CA ARG A 146 -9.96 -10.40 -5.47
C ARG A 146 -8.86 -11.41 -5.15
N LEU A 147 -9.23 -12.66 -5.01
CA LEU A 147 -8.24 -13.73 -4.89
C LEU A 147 -7.48 -13.91 -6.21
N GLY A 148 -6.17 -13.98 -6.14
CA GLY A 148 -5.33 -14.22 -7.29
C GLY A 148 -5.53 -15.61 -7.88
N LYS A 149 -5.59 -15.69 -9.21
CA LYS A 149 -5.74 -16.93 -9.98
C LYS A 149 -4.36 -17.46 -10.40
N VAL A 150 -4.27 -18.72 -10.79
CA VAL A 150 -3.03 -19.32 -11.33
C VAL A 150 -2.56 -18.63 -12.60
N THR A 151 -3.49 -18.06 -13.36
CA THR A 151 -3.22 -17.31 -14.58
C THR A 151 -2.78 -15.87 -14.33
N ASP A 152 -2.98 -15.36 -13.12
CA ASP A 152 -2.54 -14.02 -12.74
C ASP A 152 -1.06 -14.07 -12.43
N ASN A 153 -0.29 -13.38 -13.23
CA ASN A 153 1.10 -13.10 -12.97
C ASN A 153 1.44 -11.70 -13.47
N TYR A 154 2.42 -11.10 -12.87
CA TYR A 154 2.95 -9.82 -13.33
C TYR A 154 4.42 -9.69 -12.94
N GLU A 155 5.10 -8.80 -13.62
CA GLU A 155 6.46 -8.43 -13.24
C GLU A 155 6.42 -7.45 -12.05
N GLY A 156 6.88 -7.93 -10.90
CA GLY A 156 7.02 -7.09 -9.71
C GLY A 156 8.23 -6.18 -9.82
N ILE A 157 8.16 -5.01 -9.17
CA ILE A 157 9.26 -4.04 -9.19
C ILE A 157 10.54 -4.69 -8.63
N ASN A 158 11.56 -4.83 -9.50
CA ASN A 158 12.86 -5.46 -9.19
C ASN A 158 12.77 -6.92 -8.66
N ARG A 159 11.73 -7.66 -9.02
CA ARG A 159 11.50 -9.02 -8.52
C ARG A 159 11.25 -10.08 -9.61
N GLY A 160 11.13 -9.66 -10.87
CA GLY A 160 10.70 -10.56 -11.94
C GLY A 160 9.23 -10.98 -11.82
N ILE A 161 8.87 -12.11 -12.43
CA ILE A 161 7.49 -12.61 -12.43
C ILE A 161 7.09 -13.10 -11.02
N ILE A 162 5.97 -12.58 -10.51
CA ILE A 162 5.40 -12.95 -9.21
C ILE A 162 4.17 -13.82 -9.41
N ASN A 163 4.16 -14.98 -8.76
CA ASN A 163 2.97 -15.82 -8.65
C ASN A 163 2.07 -15.29 -7.53
N VAL A 164 0.98 -14.63 -7.92
CA VAL A 164 -0.01 -14.04 -7.02
C VAL A 164 -1.22 -14.94 -6.75
N SER A 165 -1.21 -16.19 -7.21
CA SER A 165 -2.29 -17.12 -6.93
C SER A 165 -2.49 -17.29 -5.42
N ASN A 166 -3.76 -17.34 -4.99
CA ASN A 166 -4.14 -17.54 -3.60
C ASN A 166 -3.66 -16.46 -2.61
N ILE A 167 -3.51 -15.22 -3.08
CA ILE A 167 -3.36 -14.04 -2.22
C ILE A 167 -4.27 -12.92 -2.76
N PRO A 168 -4.59 -11.87 -1.98
CA PRO A 168 -5.29 -10.73 -2.50
C PRO A 168 -4.50 -10.10 -3.64
N VAL A 169 -5.13 -9.87 -4.78
CA VAL A 169 -4.56 -9.17 -5.92
C VAL A 169 -5.41 -7.94 -6.24
N TYR A 170 -4.76 -6.83 -6.52
CA TYR A 170 -5.40 -5.57 -6.90
C TYR A 170 -5.45 -5.52 -8.42
N THR A 171 -6.64 -5.35 -8.98
CA THR A 171 -6.87 -5.36 -10.43
C THR A 171 -7.63 -4.13 -10.87
N ASP A 172 -7.34 -3.66 -12.08
CA ASP A 172 -8.09 -2.68 -12.83
C ASP A 172 -8.51 -3.27 -14.19
N ASN A 173 -9.02 -2.46 -15.12
CA ASN A 173 -9.44 -2.95 -16.44
C ASN A 173 -8.30 -3.50 -17.30
N ILE A 174 -7.04 -3.17 -17.00
CA ILE A 174 -5.86 -3.73 -17.69
C ILE A 174 -5.52 -5.11 -17.12
N GLY A 175 -5.68 -5.29 -15.80
CA GLY A 175 -5.33 -6.52 -15.09
C GLY A 175 -4.67 -6.28 -13.74
N PRO A 176 -3.96 -7.28 -13.18
CA PRO A 176 -3.28 -7.16 -11.90
C PRO A 176 -2.25 -6.03 -11.89
N PHE A 177 -2.26 -5.21 -10.81
CA PHE A 177 -1.28 -4.14 -10.62
C PHE A 177 -0.56 -4.17 -9.27
N GLY A 178 -0.99 -5.02 -8.35
CA GLY A 178 -0.34 -5.15 -7.05
C GLY A 178 -0.94 -6.24 -6.18
N CYS A 179 -0.26 -6.53 -5.09
CA CYS A 179 -0.70 -7.43 -4.02
C CYS A 179 0.00 -7.02 -2.71
N PRO A 180 -0.42 -7.54 -1.54
CA PRO A 180 0.22 -7.17 -0.26
C PRO A 180 1.71 -7.57 -0.14
N THR A 181 2.30 -8.16 -1.18
CA THR A 181 3.72 -8.56 -1.21
C THR A 181 4.56 -7.68 -2.14
N SER A 182 3.99 -7.18 -3.25
CA SER A 182 4.71 -6.36 -4.24
C SER A 182 3.76 -5.73 -5.25
N ASP A 183 4.14 -4.59 -5.80
CA ASP A 183 3.42 -3.87 -6.86
C ASP A 183 4.11 -4.05 -8.22
N THR A 184 3.43 -3.66 -9.31
CA THR A 184 3.98 -3.73 -10.68
C THR A 184 4.70 -2.46 -11.07
N ALA A 185 5.66 -2.58 -12.02
CA ALA A 185 6.29 -1.41 -12.63
C ALA A 185 5.29 -0.54 -13.41
N ARG A 186 4.18 -1.14 -13.92
CA ARG A 186 3.15 -0.41 -14.70
C ARG A 186 2.57 0.78 -13.93
N THR A 187 2.27 0.59 -12.66
CA THR A 187 1.61 1.58 -11.81
C THR A 187 2.56 2.26 -10.82
N MET A 188 3.87 2.10 -10.99
CA MET A 188 4.82 2.67 -10.04
C MET A 188 4.80 4.22 -10.09
N VAL A 189 4.98 4.81 -8.93
CA VAL A 189 5.17 6.26 -8.75
C VAL A 189 6.47 6.70 -9.40
N THR A 190 6.43 7.87 -10.05
CA THR A 190 7.58 8.52 -10.68
C THR A 190 7.63 9.99 -10.29
N SER A 191 8.68 10.72 -10.69
CA SER A 191 8.79 12.16 -10.43
C SER A 191 7.66 12.97 -11.08
N SER A 192 7.05 12.47 -12.15
CA SER A 192 5.92 13.12 -12.84
C SER A 192 4.55 12.77 -12.24
N THR A 193 4.46 11.84 -11.30
CA THR A 193 3.19 11.45 -10.65
C THR A 193 2.58 12.62 -9.90
N LYS A 194 1.30 12.93 -10.18
CA LYS A 194 0.55 14.02 -9.55
C LYS A 194 -0.63 13.54 -8.71
N SER A 195 -1.06 12.30 -8.90
CA SER A 195 -2.11 11.67 -8.12
C SER A 195 -1.70 10.25 -7.75
N ILE A 196 -1.95 9.84 -6.52
CA ILE A 196 -1.68 8.48 -6.05
C ILE A 196 -2.92 7.83 -5.46
N LEU A 197 -2.98 6.50 -5.55
CA LEU A 197 -3.84 5.67 -4.72
C LEU A 197 -3.00 5.09 -3.59
N VAL A 198 -3.40 5.37 -2.34
CA VAL A 198 -2.83 4.74 -1.14
C VAL A 198 -3.86 3.78 -0.58
N MET A 199 -3.46 2.53 -0.34
CA MET A 199 -4.33 1.51 0.26
C MET A 199 -3.65 0.84 1.44
N ILE A 200 -4.32 0.79 2.61
CA ILE A 200 -3.93 -0.02 3.77
C ILE A 200 -4.74 -1.32 3.72
N ILE A 201 -4.08 -2.46 3.73
CA ILE A 201 -4.71 -3.78 3.59
C ILE A 201 -4.95 -4.40 4.97
N CYS A 202 -6.22 -4.56 5.34
CA CYS A 202 -6.65 -4.98 6.66
C CYS A 202 -7.13 -6.45 6.62
N PHE A 203 -6.48 -7.34 7.36
CA PHE A 203 -6.91 -8.74 7.54
C PHE A 203 -7.76 -8.95 8.81
N ASP A 204 -7.94 -7.91 9.59
CA ASP A 204 -8.70 -7.86 10.84
C ASP A 204 -9.36 -6.48 11.00
N GLU A 205 -10.29 -6.39 11.97
CA GLU A 205 -11.04 -5.16 12.26
C GLU A 205 -10.34 -4.21 13.24
N SER A 206 -9.19 -4.60 13.82
CA SER A 206 -8.53 -3.81 14.85
C SER A 206 -7.98 -2.49 14.31
N ASP A 207 -8.10 -1.44 15.10
CA ASP A 207 -7.44 -0.13 14.90
C ASP A 207 -7.64 0.54 13.52
N LYS A 208 -8.67 0.19 12.74
CA LYS A 208 -8.87 0.76 11.40
C LYS A 208 -8.95 2.28 11.41
N GLU A 209 -9.68 2.86 12.33
CA GLU A 209 -9.80 4.32 12.46
C GLU A 209 -8.46 4.97 12.82
N ILE A 210 -7.68 4.34 13.70
CA ILE A 210 -6.34 4.79 14.07
C ILE A 210 -5.40 4.71 12.87
N ASP A 211 -5.45 3.62 12.12
CA ASP A 211 -4.62 3.41 10.94
C ASP A 211 -5.00 4.39 9.80
N GLU A 212 -6.30 4.71 9.65
CA GLU A 212 -6.80 5.73 8.73
C GLU A 212 -6.29 7.14 9.09
N ASN A 213 -6.41 7.52 10.36
CA ASN A 213 -5.93 8.82 10.84
C ASN A 213 -4.41 8.96 10.63
N LYS A 214 -3.64 7.91 10.87
CA LYS A 214 -2.20 7.90 10.58
C LYS A 214 -1.89 8.14 9.11
N LEU A 215 -2.63 7.52 8.19
CA LEU A 215 -2.48 7.77 6.75
C LEU A 215 -2.69 9.25 6.44
N ILE A 216 -3.79 9.82 6.93
CA ILE A 216 -4.14 11.22 6.68
C ILE A 216 -3.06 12.16 7.21
N GLU A 217 -2.72 12.03 8.49
CA GLU A 217 -1.73 12.87 9.17
C GLU A 217 -0.36 12.77 8.50
N LEU A 218 0.09 11.56 8.18
CA LEU A 218 1.42 11.32 7.63
C LEU A 218 1.60 11.98 6.26
N TYR A 219 0.63 11.84 5.36
CA TYR A 219 0.72 12.44 4.04
C TYR A 219 0.46 13.96 4.07
N GLN A 220 -0.48 14.45 4.88
CA GLN A 220 -0.74 15.89 5.03
C GLN A 220 0.46 16.65 5.59
N ALA A 221 1.16 16.08 6.56
CA ALA A 221 2.29 16.75 7.20
C ALA A 221 3.56 16.76 6.35
N ASN A 222 3.72 15.84 5.38
CA ASN A 222 5.00 15.60 4.72
C ASN A 222 4.97 15.74 3.20
N THR A 223 3.83 16.14 2.60
CA THR A 223 3.70 16.34 1.15
C THR A 223 2.93 17.62 0.82
N LYS A 224 2.97 18.07 -0.45
CA LYS A 224 2.17 19.21 -0.92
C LYS A 224 0.83 18.75 -1.49
N ILE A 225 -0.09 18.32 -0.62
CA ILE A 225 -1.42 17.89 -1.01
C ILE A 225 -2.29 19.08 -1.41
N ILE A 226 -3.04 18.94 -2.52
CA ILE A 226 -4.10 19.87 -2.92
C ILE A 226 -5.49 19.27 -2.77
N ASN A 227 -5.59 17.92 -2.78
CA ASN A 227 -6.84 17.20 -2.57
C ASN A 227 -6.54 15.82 -1.95
N MET A 228 -7.41 15.39 -1.03
CA MET A 228 -7.38 14.04 -0.45
C MET A 228 -8.81 13.53 -0.36
N LYS A 229 -9.09 12.44 -1.04
CA LYS A 229 -10.43 11.87 -1.15
C LYS A 229 -10.44 10.42 -0.71
N LYS A 230 -11.31 10.10 0.23
CA LYS A 230 -11.58 8.72 0.61
C LYS A 230 -12.28 7.99 -0.55
N ILE A 231 -11.72 6.85 -0.93
CA ILE A 231 -12.29 5.94 -1.94
C ILE A 231 -13.04 4.81 -1.24
N ARG A 232 -12.46 4.32 -0.11
CA ARG A 232 -13.07 3.28 0.71
C ARG A 232 -12.65 3.41 2.18
#